data_e19f6e3b6de87abf578f3aa18579e620
#
_entry.id   e19f6e3b6de87abf578f3aa18579e620
#
_cell.length_a   1.000
_cell.length_b   1.000
_cell.length_c   1.000
_cell.angle_alpha   90.00
_cell.angle_beta   90.00
_cell.angle_gamma   90.00
#
_symmetry.space_group_name_H-M   'P 1'
#
loop_
_entity.id
_entity.type
_entity.pdbx_description
1 polymer ?
#
loop_
_entity_poly.entity_id
_entity_poly.type
_entity_poly.pdbx_seq_one_letter_code
_entity_poly.pdbx_strand_id
1 'polypeptide(L)'
;HLGTNRGMETHPVIGFNFRISELHAAIGCAQTRRVPEIIKKNRAIKQQLIQLLSAHKFFSFAALGDSEGDSGTFLNLFLPDTETAKVFVDHLNAQGIGGFNYWYTNMYHFINQWDHITHLRTCSKLPIEVLGAPQDYKSLQLPKTQAIIGRLVSFGIRCTWTDAEVHQLAESLLHAANRI
;
A
#
# COMPACT_ATOMS: atom_id res chain seq x y z
N HIS A 1 3.04 -25.40 -18.26
CA HIS A 1 4.08 -24.69 -19.01
C HIS A 1 4.46 -23.43 -18.24
N LEU A 2 5.40 -23.57 -17.32
CA LEU A 2 5.86 -22.49 -16.46
C LEU A 2 6.89 -21.66 -17.24
N GLY A 3 6.54 -20.42 -17.60
CA GLY A 3 7.48 -19.45 -18.13
C GLY A 3 7.98 -19.65 -19.57
N THR A 4 7.30 -20.47 -20.40
CA THR A 4 7.71 -20.71 -21.78
C THR A 4 6.53 -20.66 -22.74
N ASN A 5 6.78 -20.21 -23.95
CA ASN A 5 5.85 -20.40 -25.07
C ASN A 5 5.94 -21.82 -25.62
N ARG A 6 4.83 -22.36 -26.13
CA ARG A 6 4.85 -23.63 -26.88
C ARG A 6 5.77 -23.46 -28.10
N GLY A 7 6.71 -24.40 -28.28
CA GLY A 7 7.66 -24.37 -29.37
C GLY A 7 9.04 -23.77 -29.06
N MET A 8 9.28 -23.28 -27.82
CA MET A 8 10.63 -22.93 -27.40
C MET A 8 11.41 -24.21 -27.03
N GLU A 9 12.67 -24.25 -27.41
CA GLU A 9 13.57 -25.39 -27.11
C GLU A 9 14.06 -25.34 -25.65
N THR A 10 13.99 -24.16 -24.99
CA THR A 10 14.51 -23.93 -23.65
C THR A 10 13.46 -23.34 -22.73
N HIS A 11 13.67 -23.47 -21.42
CA HIS A 11 12.82 -22.94 -20.36
C HIS A 11 13.62 -21.86 -19.58
N PRO A 12 13.72 -20.62 -20.12
CA PRO A 12 14.65 -19.61 -19.60
C PRO A 12 14.27 -19.11 -18.21
N VAL A 13 12.99 -19.20 -17.83
CA VAL A 13 12.50 -18.76 -16.51
C VAL A 13 11.44 -19.70 -15.96
N ILE A 14 11.35 -19.79 -14.64
CA ILE A 14 10.21 -20.39 -13.96
C ILE A 14 9.14 -19.31 -13.82
N GLY A 15 7.95 -19.56 -14.35
CA GLY A 15 6.83 -18.60 -14.31
C GLY A 15 5.50 -19.29 -14.06
N PHE A 16 4.45 -18.52 -14.00
CA PHE A 16 3.08 -18.99 -13.83
C PHE A 16 2.32 -18.94 -15.15
N ASN A 17 1.38 -19.87 -15.33
CA ASN A 17 0.48 -19.85 -16.47
C ASN A 17 -0.87 -19.23 -16.05
N PHE A 18 -0.94 -17.92 -15.95
CA PHE A 18 -2.18 -17.20 -15.74
C PHE A 18 -2.92 -17.02 -17.07
N ARG A 19 -3.96 -17.79 -17.25
CA ARG A 19 -4.79 -17.66 -18.45
C ARG A 19 -5.71 -16.46 -18.31
N ILE A 20 -5.79 -15.66 -19.37
CA ILE A 20 -6.69 -14.51 -19.47
C ILE A 20 -7.67 -14.74 -20.62
N SER A 21 -8.94 -14.39 -20.45
CA SER A 21 -9.89 -14.40 -21.55
C SER A 21 -9.61 -13.28 -22.56
N GLU A 22 -10.02 -13.46 -23.81
CA GLU A 22 -9.84 -12.43 -24.84
C GLU A 22 -10.52 -11.12 -24.48
N LEU A 23 -11.68 -11.18 -23.82
CA LEU A 23 -12.38 -9.98 -23.34
C LEU A 23 -11.52 -9.21 -22.34
N HIS A 24 -10.95 -9.88 -21.33
CA HIS A 24 -10.05 -9.24 -20.37
C HIS A 24 -8.78 -8.72 -21.05
N ALA A 25 -8.23 -9.46 -22.03
CA ALA A 25 -7.06 -9.04 -22.79
C ALA A 25 -7.34 -7.78 -23.62
N ALA A 26 -8.50 -7.71 -24.27
CA ALA A 26 -8.91 -6.52 -25.04
C ALA A 26 -9.04 -5.26 -24.14
N ILE A 27 -9.68 -5.40 -22.97
CA ILE A 27 -9.76 -4.34 -21.97
C ILE A 27 -8.34 -3.97 -21.45
N GLY A 28 -7.53 -4.98 -21.18
CA GLY A 28 -6.14 -4.80 -20.74
C GLY A 28 -5.30 -4.00 -21.74
N CYS A 29 -5.40 -4.31 -23.03
CA CYS A 29 -4.73 -3.56 -24.09
C CYS A 29 -5.15 -2.09 -24.13
N ALA A 30 -6.45 -1.82 -23.99
CA ALA A 30 -6.96 -0.45 -23.96
C ALA A 30 -6.47 0.31 -22.74
N GLN A 31 -6.48 -0.30 -21.56
CA GLN A 31 -6.01 0.31 -20.31
C GLN A 31 -4.49 0.53 -20.30
N THR A 32 -3.71 -0.44 -20.78
CA THR A 32 -2.24 -0.32 -20.84
C THR A 32 -1.79 0.90 -21.65
N ARG A 33 -2.49 1.21 -22.75
CA ARG A 33 -2.22 2.42 -23.55
C ARG A 33 -2.43 3.72 -22.76
N ARG A 34 -3.29 3.70 -21.74
CA ARG A 34 -3.63 4.87 -20.89
C ARG A 34 -2.72 5.00 -19.67
N VAL A 35 -1.96 3.97 -19.33
CA VAL A 35 -1.11 3.94 -18.13
C VAL A 35 -0.17 5.15 -18.03
N PRO A 36 0.55 5.58 -19.09
CA PRO A 36 1.42 6.76 -18.99
C PRO A 36 0.68 8.04 -18.59
N GLU A 37 -0.52 8.26 -19.13
CA GLU A 37 -1.34 9.41 -18.78
C GLU A 37 -1.87 9.33 -17.35
N ILE A 38 -2.31 8.15 -16.92
CA ILE A 38 -2.77 7.90 -15.55
C ILE A 38 -1.66 8.18 -14.55
N ILE A 39 -0.45 7.67 -14.79
CA ILE A 39 0.72 7.90 -13.93
C ILE A 39 1.05 9.39 -13.86
N LYS A 40 1.07 10.08 -15.00
CA LYS A 40 1.33 11.52 -15.04
C LYS A 40 0.34 12.32 -14.17
N LYS A 41 -0.94 12.01 -14.27
CA LYS A 41 -2.00 12.65 -13.46
C LYS A 41 -1.86 12.32 -11.98
N ASN A 42 -1.67 11.05 -11.64
CA ASN A 42 -1.48 10.63 -10.25
C ASN A 42 -0.28 11.34 -9.59
N ARG A 43 0.84 11.43 -10.29
CA ARG A 43 2.04 12.13 -9.80
C ARG A 43 1.77 13.61 -9.56
N ALA A 44 1.07 14.28 -10.47
CA ALA A 44 0.71 15.70 -10.33
C ALA A 44 -0.16 15.92 -9.09
N ILE A 45 -1.20 15.10 -8.90
CA ILE A 45 -2.10 15.13 -7.73
C ILE A 45 -1.32 14.85 -6.44
N LYS A 46 -0.45 13.84 -6.44
CA LYS A 46 0.41 13.52 -5.30
C LYS A 46 1.31 14.68 -4.89
N GLN A 47 1.94 15.32 -5.87
CA GLN A 47 2.78 16.49 -5.65
C GLN A 47 1.99 17.66 -5.05
N GLN A 48 0.81 17.93 -5.60
CA GLN A 48 -0.07 18.99 -5.09
C GLN A 48 -0.48 18.73 -3.63
N LEU A 49 -0.87 17.50 -3.28
CA LEU A 49 -1.17 17.12 -1.90
C LEU A 49 0.04 17.30 -0.98
N ILE A 50 1.23 16.86 -1.42
CA ILE A 50 2.47 17.04 -0.65
C ILE A 50 2.72 18.53 -0.39
N GLN A 51 2.59 19.39 -1.41
CA GLN A 51 2.78 20.84 -1.25
C GLN A 51 1.80 21.45 -0.26
N LEU A 52 0.51 21.09 -0.34
CA LEU A 52 -0.53 21.59 0.57
C LEU A 52 -0.32 21.15 2.02
N LEU A 53 0.23 19.95 2.23
CA LEU A 53 0.37 19.35 3.57
C LEU A 53 1.73 19.59 4.21
N SER A 54 2.77 19.95 3.43
CA SER A 54 4.17 20.04 3.89
C SER A 54 4.41 21.07 4.99
N ALA A 55 3.57 22.10 5.08
CA ALA A 55 3.70 23.13 6.12
C ALA A 55 3.27 22.63 7.51
N HIS A 56 2.54 21.53 7.61
CA HIS A 56 2.03 21.03 8.88
C HIS A 56 3.05 20.11 9.57
N LYS A 57 3.40 20.45 10.81
CA LYS A 57 4.45 19.77 11.62
C LYS A 57 4.25 18.28 11.84
N PHE A 58 3.01 17.77 11.75
CA PHE A 58 2.70 16.36 12.00
C PHE A 58 2.92 15.47 10.80
N PHE A 59 3.03 16.03 9.60
CA PHE A 59 3.16 15.22 8.41
C PHE A 59 4.61 15.11 7.95
N SER A 60 5.06 13.89 7.75
CA SER A 60 6.23 13.58 6.96
C SER A 60 5.87 12.56 5.88
N PHE A 61 6.62 12.58 4.80
CA PHE A 61 6.31 11.78 3.61
C PHE A 61 7.37 10.69 3.42
N ALA A 62 6.96 9.57 2.83
CA ALA A 62 7.91 8.52 2.49
C ALA A 62 8.94 9.04 1.49
N ALA A 63 10.21 8.81 1.79
CA ALA A 63 11.27 9.03 0.82
C ALA A 63 11.13 8.04 -0.33
N LEU A 64 11.18 8.55 -1.55
CA LEU A 64 11.16 7.73 -2.76
C LEU A 64 12.61 7.42 -3.17
N GLY A 65 12.92 6.14 -3.32
CA GLY A 65 14.22 5.72 -3.85
C GLY A 65 14.40 6.06 -5.33
N ASP A 66 13.28 6.10 -6.06
CA ASP A 66 13.20 6.50 -7.46
C ASP A 66 11.90 7.28 -7.68
N SER A 67 12.01 8.59 -7.78
CA SER A 67 10.86 9.48 -8.04
C SER A 67 10.31 9.34 -9.46
N GLU A 68 11.16 8.98 -10.42
CA GLU A 68 10.75 8.76 -11.81
C GLU A 68 10.05 7.40 -12.00
N GLY A 69 10.34 6.43 -11.14
CA GLY A 69 9.67 5.13 -11.12
C GLY A 69 8.37 5.10 -10.32
N ASP A 70 8.06 6.10 -9.51
CA ASP A 70 6.83 6.14 -8.71
C ASP A 70 5.58 6.28 -9.59
N SER A 71 4.62 5.38 -9.40
CA SER A 71 3.33 5.42 -10.10
C SER A 71 2.39 6.52 -9.59
N GLY A 72 2.67 7.11 -8.43
CA GLY A 72 1.83 8.12 -7.79
C GLY A 72 0.49 7.59 -7.27
N THR A 73 0.33 6.28 -7.13
CA THR A 73 -0.96 5.67 -6.73
C THR A 73 -1.29 5.84 -5.26
N PHE A 74 -0.30 6.10 -4.40
CA PHE A 74 -0.49 6.31 -2.98
C PHE A 74 0.27 7.53 -2.47
N LEU A 75 -0.38 8.31 -1.62
CA LEU A 75 0.25 9.27 -0.72
C LEU A 75 0.46 8.59 0.63
N ASN A 76 1.70 8.38 1.02
CA ASN A 76 2.08 7.79 2.30
C ASN A 76 2.46 8.89 3.28
N LEU A 77 1.63 9.07 4.31
CA LEU A 77 1.83 10.01 5.40
C LEU A 77 2.36 9.29 6.62
N PHE A 78 3.41 9.82 7.21
CA PHE A 78 3.87 9.41 8.53
C PHE A 78 3.50 10.49 9.55
N LEU A 79 2.76 10.10 10.58
CA LEU A 79 2.51 10.89 11.77
C LEU A 79 3.73 10.80 12.70
N PRO A 80 3.86 11.66 13.74
CA PRO A 80 5.00 11.62 14.65
C PRO A 80 5.20 10.26 15.34
N ASP A 81 4.09 9.67 15.80
CA ASP A 81 4.07 8.40 16.54
C ASP A 81 2.75 7.64 16.31
N THR A 82 2.64 6.45 16.91
CA THR A 82 1.48 5.56 16.78
C THR A 82 0.23 6.13 17.43
N GLU A 83 0.35 6.79 18.57
CA GLU A 83 -0.82 7.33 19.29
C GLU A 83 -1.41 8.53 18.51
N THR A 84 -0.55 9.42 18.04
CA THR A 84 -0.94 10.51 17.14
C THR A 84 -1.63 9.99 15.88
N ALA A 85 -1.11 8.90 15.29
CA ALA A 85 -1.73 8.29 14.12
C ALA A 85 -3.12 7.72 14.40
N LYS A 86 -3.33 7.08 15.55
CA LYS A 86 -4.65 6.58 15.96
C LYS A 86 -5.66 7.72 16.11
N VAL A 87 -5.30 8.77 16.86
CA VAL A 87 -6.17 9.93 17.05
C VAL A 87 -6.50 10.61 15.72
N PHE A 88 -5.50 10.74 14.84
CA PHE A 88 -5.71 11.27 13.49
C PHE A 88 -6.71 10.42 12.69
N VAL A 89 -6.56 9.11 12.69
CA VAL A 89 -7.47 8.18 12.01
C VAL A 89 -8.89 8.25 12.58
N ASP A 90 -9.02 8.36 13.91
CA ASP A 90 -10.32 8.51 14.55
C ASP A 90 -11.01 9.83 14.15
N HIS A 91 -10.26 10.93 14.04
CA HIS A 91 -10.80 12.19 13.53
C HIS A 91 -11.23 12.08 12.04
N LEU A 92 -10.47 11.38 11.19
CA LEU A 92 -10.86 11.13 9.80
C LEU A 92 -12.17 10.35 9.73
N ASN A 93 -12.28 9.27 10.49
CA ASN A 93 -13.49 8.45 10.56
C ASN A 93 -14.70 9.25 11.04
N ALA A 94 -14.53 10.08 12.09
CA ALA A 94 -15.59 10.93 12.61
C ALA A 94 -16.08 11.99 11.60
N GLN A 95 -15.21 12.41 10.68
CA GLN A 95 -15.56 13.32 9.58
C GLN A 95 -16.14 12.59 8.35
N GLY A 96 -16.24 11.25 8.38
CA GLY A 96 -16.69 10.45 7.24
C GLY A 96 -15.69 10.40 6.08
N ILE A 97 -14.42 10.72 6.32
CA ILE A 97 -13.36 10.68 5.31
C ILE A 97 -12.93 9.23 5.12
N GLY A 98 -13.09 8.72 3.90
CA GLY A 98 -12.65 7.39 3.50
C GLY A 98 -11.50 7.41 2.50
N GLY A 99 -11.21 6.24 1.92
CA GLY A 99 -10.18 6.11 0.88
C GLY A 99 -8.74 6.08 1.39
N PHE A 100 -8.55 5.86 2.68
CA PHE A 100 -7.26 5.67 3.30
C PHE A 100 -7.10 4.26 3.91
N ASN A 101 -5.85 3.88 4.13
CA ASN A 101 -5.48 2.67 4.84
C ASN A 101 -4.59 3.05 6.04
N TYR A 102 -5.01 2.66 7.23
CA TYR A 102 -4.14 2.63 8.39
C TYR A 102 -3.56 1.22 8.51
N TRP A 103 -2.33 1.05 8.07
CA TRP A 103 -1.71 -0.27 7.89
C TRP A 103 -1.55 -1.07 9.18
N TYR A 104 -1.51 -0.39 10.32
CA TYR A 104 -1.39 -1.03 11.62
C TYR A 104 -2.64 -1.82 12.04
N THR A 105 -3.81 -1.42 11.56
CA THR A 105 -5.09 -2.06 11.95
C THR A 105 -5.71 -2.93 10.87
N ASN A 106 -5.14 -2.94 9.66
CA ASN A 106 -5.74 -3.70 8.56
C ASN A 106 -5.42 -5.20 8.55
N MET A 107 -4.59 -5.68 9.47
CA MET A 107 -4.26 -7.10 9.70
C MET A 107 -3.55 -7.82 8.54
N TYR A 108 -3.13 -7.10 7.48
CA TYR A 108 -2.55 -7.71 6.27
C TYR A 108 -1.03 -7.53 6.12
N HIS A 109 -0.44 -6.51 6.76
CA HIS A 109 0.91 -6.07 6.43
C HIS A 109 1.91 -6.18 7.57
N PHE A 110 1.48 -6.74 8.71
CA PHE A 110 2.33 -6.94 9.88
C PHE A 110 2.22 -8.38 10.37
N ILE A 111 3.27 -9.16 10.17
CA ILE A 111 3.28 -10.61 10.43
C ILE A 111 2.86 -10.97 11.87
N ASN A 112 3.15 -10.10 12.86
CA ASN A 112 2.74 -10.33 14.25
C ASN A 112 1.22 -10.33 14.44
N GLN A 113 0.46 -9.85 13.46
CA GLN A 113 -1.02 -9.84 13.42
C GLN A 113 -1.59 -11.04 12.66
N TRP A 114 -0.74 -11.90 12.11
CA TRP A 114 -1.16 -13.06 11.31
C TRP A 114 -1.23 -14.32 12.19
N ASP A 115 -2.36 -14.53 12.83
CA ASP A 115 -2.58 -15.66 13.75
C ASP A 115 -2.26 -17.02 13.11
N HIS A 116 -2.55 -17.20 11.84
CA HIS A 116 -2.25 -18.42 11.12
C HIS A 116 -0.75 -18.66 10.98
N ILE A 117 0.08 -17.61 10.87
CA ILE A 117 1.54 -17.72 10.84
C ILE A 117 2.11 -17.85 12.25
N THR A 118 1.70 -16.96 13.17
CA THR A 118 2.22 -16.96 14.55
C THR A 118 1.91 -18.26 15.30
N HIS A 119 0.80 -18.93 14.96
CA HIS A 119 0.40 -20.21 15.55
C HIS A 119 0.56 -21.40 14.61
N LEU A 120 1.19 -21.22 13.44
CA LEU A 120 1.43 -22.26 12.43
C LEU A 120 0.15 -23.02 12.04
N ARG A 121 -0.98 -22.30 11.93
CA ARG A 121 -2.28 -22.90 11.57
C ARG A 121 -2.42 -22.97 10.05
N THR A 122 -2.54 -24.16 9.52
CA THR A 122 -2.74 -24.39 8.08
C THR A 122 -3.74 -25.51 7.83
N CYS A 123 -4.25 -25.58 6.61
CA CYS A 123 -5.14 -26.66 6.18
C CYS A 123 -4.38 -27.96 5.81
N SER A 124 -3.05 -27.94 5.77
CA SER A 124 -2.17 -29.08 5.48
C SER A 124 -0.89 -28.98 6.31
N LYS A 125 -0.08 -30.05 6.33
CA LYS A 125 1.23 -30.02 7.00
C LYS A 125 2.13 -28.96 6.35
N LEU A 126 2.76 -28.15 7.19
CA LEU A 126 3.71 -27.15 6.71
C LEU A 126 5.00 -27.82 6.25
N PRO A 127 5.64 -27.32 5.18
CA PRO A 127 6.96 -27.78 4.76
C PRO A 127 8.00 -27.70 5.89
N ILE A 128 7.87 -26.75 6.78
CA ILE A 128 8.75 -26.54 7.94
C ILE A 128 8.72 -27.71 8.93
N GLU A 129 7.59 -28.41 9.05
CA GLU A 129 7.49 -29.63 9.86
C GLU A 129 8.28 -30.78 9.26
N VAL A 130 8.41 -30.80 7.92
CA VAL A 130 9.15 -31.80 7.18
C VAL A 130 10.65 -31.47 7.14
N LEU A 131 11.00 -30.19 7.12
CA LEU A 131 12.39 -29.69 7.04
C LEU A 131 13.09 -29.61 8.41
N GLY A 132 12.41 -29.91 9.50
CA GLY A 132 13.02 -30.22 10.79
C GLY A 132 13.45 -29.05 11.66
N ALA A 133 13.09 -27.80 11.35
CA ALA A 133 13.39 -26.64 12.19
C ALA A 133 12.20 -25.68 12.24
N PRO A 134 11.20 -25.90 13.10
CA PRO A 134 10.12 -24.96 13.27
C PRO A 134 10.67 -23.64 13.81
N GLN A 135 10.38 -22.53 13.10
CA GLN A 135 10.71 -21.20 13.59
C GLN A 135 9.63 -20.76 14.59
N ASP A 136 10.05 -20.14 15.67
CA ASP A 136 9.13 -19.55 16.63
C ASP A 136 8.70 -18.15 16.15
N TYR A 137 7.66 -18.13 15.31
CA TYR A 137 7.07 -16.87 14.86
C TYR A 137 6.27 -16.15 15.95
N LYS A 138 5.89 -16.84 17.02
CA LYS A 138 5.12 -16.25 18.11
C LYS A 138 5.97 -15.30 18.95
N SER A 139 7.25 -15.62 19.13
CA SER A 139 8.20 -14.76 19.85
C SER A 139 8.87 -13.70 18.95
N LEU A 140 8.57 -13.69 17.64
CA LEU A 140 9.17 -12.76 16.70
C LEU A 140 8.89 -11.30 17.09
N GLN A 141 9.95 -10.52 17.28
CA GLN A 141 9.90 -9.11 17.58
C GLN A 141 10.39 -8.30 16.38
N LEU A 142 9.56 -7.41 15.88
CA LEU A 142 9.86 -6.52 14.74
C LEU A 142 9.63 -5.04 15.12
N PRO A 143 10.37 -4.51 16.10
CA PRO A 143 10.11 -3.18 16.66
C PRO A 143 10.23 -2.07 15.62
N LYS A 144 11.16 -2.16 14.68
CA LYS A 144 11.31 -1.18 13.60
C LYS A 144 10.11 -1.18 12.65
N THR A 145 9.64 -2.36 12.26
CA THR A 145 8.45 -2.50 11.41
C THR A 145 7.22 -1.97 12.13
N GLN A 146 7.04 -2.33 13.39
CA GLN A 146 5.93 -1.86 14.22
C GLN A 146 5.92 -0.34 14.34
N ALA A 147 7.06 0.27 14.61
CA ALA A 147 7.20 1.73 14.73
C ALA A 147 6.89 2.46 13.41
N ILE A 148 7.23 1.87 12.26
CA ILE A 148 6.91 2.44 10.95
C ILE A 148 5.43 2.29 10.63
N ILE A 149 4.90 1.06 10.70
CA ILE A 149 3.51 0.77 10.35
C ILE A 149 2.53 1.46 11.31
N GLY A 150 2.89 1.57 12.60
CA GLY A 150 2.06 2.19 13.61
C GLY A 150 1.76 3.67 13.35
N ARG A 151 2.60 4.35 12.59
CA ARG A 151 2.44 5.78 12.25
C ARG A 151 2.16 6.07 10.78
N LEU A 152 1.99 5.02 9.95
CA LEU A 152 1.78 5.13 8.51
C LEU A 152 0.30 5.12 8.15
N VAL A 153 -0.17 6.19 7.53
CA VAL A 153 -1.49 6.29 6.91
C VAL A 153 -1.32 6.56 5.42
N SER A 154 -1.98 5.78 4.57
CA SER A 154 -1.85 5.88 3.12
C SER A 154 -3.18 6.22 2.47
N PHE A 155 -3.17 7.19 1.57
CA PHE A 155 -4.32 7.59 0.76
C PHE A 155 -4.14 7.11 -0.67
N GLY A 156 -5.16 6.41 -1.21
CA GLY A 156 -5.19 6.03 -2.62
C GLY A 156 -5.49 7.25 -3.49
N ILE A 157 -4.62 7.55 -4.46
CA ILE A 157 -4.78 8.66 -5.39
C ILE A 157 -5.59 8.19 -6.60
N ARG A 158 -6.52 9.01 -7.04
CA ARG A 158 -7.34 8.76 -8.24
C ARG A 158 -7.04 9.81 -9.29
N CYS A 159 -6.61 9.36 -10.48
CA CYS A 159 -6.34 10.24 -11.63
C CYS A 159 -7.57 11.02 -12.12
N THR A 160 -8.74 10.76 -11.57
CA THR A 160 -9.99 11.44 -11.88
C THR A 160 -10.30 12.59 -10.92
N TRP A 161 -9.52 12.79 -9.86
CA TRP A 161 -9.76 13.88 -8.94
C TRP A 161 -9.54 15.23 -9.63
N THR A 162 -10.45 16.15 -9.35
CA THR A 162 -10.35 17.56 -9.72
C THR A 162 -9.48 18.31 -8.70
N ASP A 163 -8.99 19.48 -9.07
CA ASP A 163 -8.24 20.34 -8.14
C ASP A 163 -9.06 20.69 -6.89
N ALA A 164 -10.36 20.89 -7.03
CA ALA A 164 -11.25 21.15 -5.90
C ALA A 164 -11.31 19.98 -4.92
N GLU A 165 -11.41 18.73 -5.41
CA GLU A 165 -11.39 17.52 -4.57
C GLU A 165 -10.05 17.33 -3.88
N VAL A 166 -8.93 17.65 -4.55
CA VAL A 166 -7.59 17.59 -3.97
C VAL A 166 -7.44 18.60 -2.83
N HIS A 167 -7.90 19.85 -3.04
CA HIS A 167 -7.89 20.89 -2.00
C HIS A 167 -8.80 20.52 -0.83
N GLN A 168 -10.00 20.03 -1.09
CA GLN A 168 -10.93 19.59 -0.06
C GLN A 168 -10.34 18.46 0.80
N LEU A 169 -9.68 17.48 0.17
CA LEU A 169 -9.00 16.41 0.90
C LEU A 169 -7.87 16.99 1.78
N ALA A 170 -7.02 17.85 1.23
CA ALA A 170 -5.94 18.48 1.99
C ALA A 170 -6.46 19.28 3.19
N GLU A 171 -7.52 20.08 3.02
CA GLU A 171 -8.16 20.84 4.11
C GLU A 171 -8.71 19.89 5.18
N SER A 172 -9.33 18.80 4.80
CA SER A 172 -9.85 17.79 5.73
C SER A 172 -8.75 17.12 6.54
N LEU A 173 -7.62 16.80 5.90
CA LEU A 173 -6.45 16.21 6.58
C LEU A 173 -5.82 17.23 7.56
N LEU A 174 -5.67 18.48 7.16
CA LEU A 174 -5.19 19.56 8.02
C LEU A 174 -6.12 19.79 9.20
N HIS A 175 -7.43 19.78 8.96
CA HIS A 175 -8.43 19.93 10.02
C HIS A 175 -8.34 18.79 11.05
N ALA A 176 -8.20 17.54 10.59
CA ALA A 176 -8.01 16.39 11.48
C ALA A 176 -6.71 16.51 12.30
N ALA A 177 -5.62 16.94 11.66
CA ALA A 177 -4.33 17.10 12.32
C ALA A 177 -4.30 18.26 13.34
N ASN A 178 -5.03 19.35 13.08
CA ASN A 178 -5.12 20.49 13.99
C ASN A 178 -5.95 20.22 15.26
N ARG A 179 -6.62 19.07 15.34
CA ARG A 179 -7.40 18.65 16.51
C ARG A 179 -6.64 17.74 17.47
N ILE A 180 -5.42 17.37 17.11
CA ILE A 180 -4.51 16.59 17.93
C ILE A 180 -3.65 17.51 18.79
#